data_c0c253aa9a0ff6f33250a42f5c9b8416
#
_entry.id   c0c253aa9a0ff6f33250a42f5c9b8416
#
_cell.length_a   1.000
_cell.length_b   1.000
_cell.length_c   1.000
_cell.angle_alpha   90.00
_cell.angle_beta   90.00
_cell.angle_gamma   90.00
#
_symmetry.space_group_name_H-M   'P 1'
#
loop_
_entity.id
_entity.type
_entity.pdbx_description
1 polymer ?
#
loop_
_entity_poly.entity_id
_entity_poly.type
_entity_poly.pdbx_seq_one_letter_code
_entity_poly.pdbx_strand_id
1 'polypeptide(L)'
;NINKLEVDFRLLDKRLEKENNGDFVIMPFYPYHPHEDLKDDLDEVYIDNNLNGQYDLGEQFIDENQDGIWNENNPPTKPIGFKGRHIFGTDNTGRDVFARVVDGFKISITFAIICTLLSYSIGIVIGGTLGYFGKKIDLFGVRIMEIFSAMPFLFIVMILSGFMQPNIFL
;
A
#
# COMPACT_ATOMS: atom_id res chain seq x y z
N ASN A 1 17.20 -0.52 -12.05
CA ASN A 1 17.02 -0.94 -13.47
C ASN A 1 16.07 -2.13 -13.66
N ILE A 2 15.08 -2.30 -12.80
CA ILE A 2 14.09 -3.40 -12.90
C ILE A 2 12.75 -2.91 -13.51
N ASN A 3 12.52 -1.62 -13.62
CA ASN A 3 11.22 -1.07 -14.00
C ASN A 3 10.98 -0.85 -15.51
N LYS A 4 11.83 -1.39 -16.38
CA LYS A 4 11.65 -1.22 -17.84
C LYS A 4 10.75 -2.26 -18.53
N LEU A 5 10.12 -3.16 -17.77
CA LEU A 5 9.25 -4.23 -18.32
C LEU A 5 7.78 -4.16 -17.83
N GLU A 6 7.45 -3.23 -16.97
CA GLU A 6 6.04 -3.02 -16.63
C GLU A 6 5.40 -2.11 -17.69
N VAL A 7 4.46 -2.68 -18.43
CA VAL A 7 3.64 -1.93 -19.38
C VAL A 7 2.74 -1.01 -18.56
N ASP A 8 2.85 0.28 -18.76
CA ASP A 8 1.88 1.23 -18.21
C ASP A 8 0.54 1.05 -18.95
N PHE A 9 -0.35 0.31 -18.32
CA PHE A 9 -1.66 -0.01 -18.88
C PHE A 9 -2.54 1.23 -19.06
N ARG A 10 -2.33 2.32 -18.31
CA ARG A 10 -3.05 3.59 -18.45
C ARG A 10 -2.63 4.32 -19.71
N LEU A 11 -1.33 4.35 -20.00
CA LEU A 11 -0.82 4.89 -21.27
C LEU A 11 -1.25 4.03 -22.47
N LEU A 12 -1.28 2.71 -22.29
CA LEU A 12 -1.77 1.80 -23.32
C LEU A 12 -3.25 2.04 -23.62
N ASP A 13 -4.08 2.18 -22.60
CA ASP A 13 -5.51 2.46 -22.72
C ASP A 13 -5.76 3.76 -23.50
N LYS A 14 -5.09 4.86 -23.11
CA LYS A 14 -5.16 6.13 -23.83
C LYS A 14 -4.70 6.03 -25.29
N ARG A 15 -3.73 5.16 -25.59
CA ARG A 15 -3.24 4.94 -26.94
C ARG A 15 -4.27 4.18 -27.79
N LEU A 16 -4.86 3.13 -27.22
CA LEU A 16 -5.88 2.33 -27.91
C LEU A 16 -7.15 3.15 -28.18
N GLU A 17 -7.56 4.01 -27.23
CA GLU A 17 -8.65 4.98 -27.46
C GLU A 17 -8.37 5.91 -28.67
N LYS A 18 -7.14 6.38 -28.81
CA LYS A 18 -6.75 7.22 -29.96
C LYS A 18 -6.73 6.45 -31.27
N GLU A 19 -6.32 5.19 -31.28
CA GLU A 19 -6.25 4.34 -32.46
C GLU A 19 -7.63 3.89 -32.94
N ASN A 20 -8.63 3.91 -32.08
CA ASN A 20 -10.04 3.61 -32.36
C ASN A 20 -10.29 2.28 -33.12
N ASN A 21 -9.42 1.29 -32.85
CA ASN A 21 -9.49 -0.04 -33.52
C ASN A 21 -10.48 -1.00 -32.86
N GLY A 22 -11.18 -0.58 -31.80
CA GLY A 22 -12.08 -1.41 -31.00
C GLY A 22 -11.38 -2.23 -29.92
N ASP A 23 -10.08 -2.11 -29.78
CA ASP A 23 -9.30 -2.71 -28.70
C ASP A 23 -9.52 -1.93 -27.40
N PHE A 24 -9.57 -2.64 -26.28
CA PHE A 24 -9.72 -2.00 -24.95
C PHE A 24 -8.92 -2.74 -23.88
N VAL A 25 -8.54 -2.01 -22.85
CA VAL A 25 -7.88 -2.55 -21.66
C VAL A 25 -8.88 -2.63 -20.51
N ILE A 26 -8.98 -3.79 -19.85
CA ILE A 26 -9.77 -3.92 -18.63
C ILE A 26 -8.96 -3.42 -17.48
N MET A 27 -9.24 -2.19 -17.03
CA MET A 27 -8.58 -1.59 -15.88
C MET A 27 -9.18 -2.07 -14.57
N PRO A 28 -8.37 -2.23 -13.51
CA PRO A 28 -8.90 -2.46 -12.17
C PRO A 28 -9.71 -1.23 -11.71
N PHE A 29 -10.58 -1.42 -10.73
CA PHE A 29 -11.41 -0.34 -10.17
C PHE A 29 -10.58 0.87 -9.70
N TYR A 30 -9.35 0.62 -9.25
CA TYR A 30 -8.38 1.65 -8.89
C TYR A 30 -7.03 1.33 -9.53
N PRO A 31 -6.63 2.05 -10.60
CA PRO A 31 -5.51 1.68 -11.46
C PRO A 31 -4.16 2.26 -11.02
N TYR A 32 -3.96 2.49 -9.73
CA TYR A 32 -2.71 3.00 -9.18
C TYR A 32 -1.98 1.96 -8.35
N HIS A 33 -0.66 1.86 -8.54
CA HIS A 33 0.18 0.95 -7.77
C HIS A 33 0.75 1.67 -6.52
N PRO A 34 0.81 1.00 -5.35
CA PRO A 34 1.24 1.63 -4.09
C PRO A 34 2.69 2.10 -4.07
N HIS A 35 3.54 1.57 -4.96
CA HIS A 35 4.97 1.90 -5.06
C HIS A 35 5.32 2.63 -6.36
N GLU A 36 4.35 2.98 -7.17
CA GLU A 36 4.53 3.74 -8.39
C GLU A 36 4.92 5.18 -8.05
N ASP A 37 5.98 5.67 -8.68
CA ASP A 37 6.35 7.08 -8.63
C ASP A 37 5.65 7.80 -9.79
N LEU A 38 4.68 8.62 -9.44
CA LEU A 38 3.84 9.33 -10.41
C LEU A 38 4.36 10.74 -10.74
N LYS A 39 5.58 11.08 -10.32
CA LYS A 39 6.12 12.44 -10.53
C LYS A 39 6.08 12.89 -11.99
N ASP A 40 6.44 11.96 -12.88
CA ASP A 40 6.48 12.27 -14.32
C ASP A 40 5.07 12.39 -14.95
N ASP A 41 4.03 11.85 -14.27
CA ASP A 41 2.63 11.90 -14.71
C ASP A 41 1.85 13.07 -14.07
N LEU A 42 2.46 13.82 -13.17
CA LEU A 42 1.82 14.86 -12.36
C LEU A 42 2.08 16.29 -12.87
N ASP A 43 2.75 16.43 -14.00
CA ASP A 43 2.85 17.72 -14.64
C ASP A 43 1.46 18.24 -14.97
N GLU A 44 1.17 19.46 -14.57
CA GLU A 44 -0.08 20.09 -14.91
C GLU A 44 -0.13 20.40 -16.38
N VAL A 45 -1.19 19.91 -17.03
CA VAL A 45 -1.37 20.09 -18.47
C VAL A 45 -1.71 21.53 -18.76
N TYR A 46 -0.96 22.17 -19.65
CA TYR A 46 -1.22 23.54 -20.12
C TYR A 46 -1.51 23.58 -21.61
N ILE A 47 -2.11 24.66 -22.05
CA ILE A 47 -2.37 24.94 -23.45
C ILE A 47 -1.23 25.84 -23.95
N ASP A 48 -0.28 25.25 -24.64
CA ASP A 48 0.83 25.97 -25.26
C ASP A 48 0.33 26.76 -26.47
N ASN A 49 0.11 28.06 -26.29
CA ASN A 49 -0.46 28.93 -27.31
C ASN A 49 0.57 29.37 -28.34
N ASN A 50 1.85 29.40 -27.98
CA ASN A 50 2.92 29.85 -28.83
C ASN A 50 3.79 28.72 -29.41
N LEU A 51 3.51 27.48 -29.05
CA LEU A 51 4.16 26.25 -29.51
C LEU A 51 5.68 26.21 -29.20
N ASN A 52 6.08 26.80 -28.07
CA ASN A 52 7.47 26.79 -27.64
C ASN A 52 7.84 25.58 -26.76
N GLY A 53 6.83 24.78 -26.30
CA GLY A 53 7.01 23.60 -25.46
C GLY A 53 7.30 23.91 -23.99
N GLN A 54 7.04 25.15 -23.54
CA GLN A 54 7.21 25.60 -22.16
C GLN A 54 5.97 26.37 -21.72
N TYR A 55 5.65 26.28 -20.44
CA TYR A 55 4.55 27.07 -19.88
C TYR A 55 4.95 28.55 -19.74
N ASP A 56 4.12 29.41 -20.30
CA ASP A 56 4.27 30.87 -20.18
C ASP A 56 3.18 31.48 -19.30
N LEU A 57 3.53 32.50 -18.56
CA LEU A 57 2.59 33.21 -17.69
C LEU A 57 1.39 33.75 -18.50
N GLY A 58 0.21 33.24 -18.17
CA GLY A 58 -1.05 33.61 -18.83
C GLY A 58 -1.63 32.54 -19.74
N GLU A 59 -0.93 31.43 -19.96
CA GLU A 59 -1.49 30.26 -20.59
C GLU A 59 -2.45 29.54 -19.66
N GLN A 60 -3.46 28.91 -20.25
CA GLN A 60 -4.43 28.14 -19.49
C GLN A 60 -3.87 26.79 -19.12
N PHE A 61 -4.01 26.39 -17.89
CA PHE A 61 -3.59 25.09 -17.40
C PHE A 61 -4.71 24.41 -16.57
N ILE A 62 -4.55 23.11 -16.39
CA ILE A 62 -5.44 22.31 -15.53
C ILE A 62 -4.77 22.23 -14.17
N ASP A 63 -5.23 23.04 -13.23
CA ASP A 63 -4.76 23.02 -11.83
C ASP A 63 -5.28 21.77 -11.12
N GLU A 64 -4.47 20.72 -11.12
CA GLU A 64 -4.86 19.43 -10.51
C GLU A 64 -4.75 19.45 -8.99
N ASN A 65 -3.85 20.25 -8.42
CA ASN A 65 -3.65 20.35 -6.97
C ASN A 65 -4.47 21.48 -6.32
N GLN A 66 -5.09 22.34 -7.12
CA GLN A 66 -5.91 23.47 -6.69
C GLN A 66 -5.13 24.51 -5.85
N ASP A 67 -3.89 24.76 -6.21
CA ASP A 67 -3.08 25.81 -5.61
C ASP A 67 -3.09 27.14 -6.38
N GLY A 68 -3.58 27.11 -7.63
CA GLY A 68 -3.70 28.27 -8.50
C GLY A 68 -2.40 28.65 -9.21
N ILE A 69 -1.39 27.79 -9.16
CA ILE A 69 -0.07 28.02 -9.76
C ILE A 69 0.25 26.80 -10.64
N TRP A 70 0.67 27.01 -11.88
CA TRP A 70 1.17 25.92 -12.69
C TRP A 70 2.47 25.37 -12.10
N ASN A 71 2.56 24.06 -12.00
CA ASN A 71 3.69 23.36 -11.41
C ASN A 71 4.17 22.24 -12.34
N GLU A 72 5.48 22.20 -12.54
CA GLU A 72 6.19 21.07 -13.09
C GLU A 72 6.52 20.07 -11.97
N ASN A 73 6.31 18.79 -12.20
CA ASN A 73 6.56 17.74 -11.17
C ASN A 73 5.81 17.97 -9.83
N ASN A 74 4.52 17.96 -9.86
CA ASN A 74 3.68 18.50 -8.81
C ASN A 74 3.11 17.48 -7.80
N PRO A 75 3.86 16.99 -6.85
CA PRO A 75 3.35 16.44 -5.62
C PRO A 75 3.48 17.44 -4.46
N PRO A 76 2.63 17.35 -3.45
CA PRO A 76 1.54 16.41 -3.30
C PRO A 76 0.22 16.96 -3.84
N THR A 77 -0.54 16.14 -4.57
CA THR A 77 -1.90 16.50 -4.93
C THR A 77 -2.82 16.39 -3.71
N LYS A 78 -3.73 17.36 -3.58
CA LYS A 78 -4.72 17.36 -2.49
C LYS A 78 -5.72 16.20 -2.68
N PRO A 79 -6.32 15.71 -1.59
CA PRO A 79 -7.41 14.75 -1.67
C PRO A 79 -8.59 15.33 -2.42
N ILE A 80 -8.98 14.74 -3.55
CA ILE A 80 -10.10 15.20 -4.38
C ILE A 80 -11.34 14.33 -4.14
N GLY A 81 -11.25 13.27 -3.36
CA GLY A 81 -12.32 12.31 -3.14
C GLY A 81 -12.55 11.42 -4.34
N PHE A 82 -13.76 10.84 -4.45
CA PHE A 82 -14.07 9.85 -5.48
C PHE A 82 -14.22 10.42 -6.91
N LYS A 83 -14.13 11.71 -7.10
CA LYS A 83 -14.28 12.36 -8.42
C LYS A 83 -12.93 12.64 -9.10
N GLY A 84 -11.82 12.51 -8.38
CA GLY A 84 -10.49 12.82 -8.90
C GLY A 84 -9.64 11.57 -9.16
N ARG A 85 -8.44 11.79 -9.69
CA ARG A 85 -7.49 10.70 -9.96
C ARG A 85 -7.00 10.03 -8.68
N HIS A 86 -6.77 10.83 -7.62
CA HIS A 86 -6.21 10.39 -6.34
C HIS A 86 -7.19 10.67 -5.20
N ILE A 87 -7.87 9.63 -4.73
CA ILE A 87 -8.94 9.75 -3.72
C ILE A 87 -8.44 10.45 -2.45
N PHE A 88 -7.24 10.08 -1.97
CA PHE A 88 -6.60 10.66 -0.79
C PHE A 88 -5.40 11.54 -1.14
N GLY A 89 -5.25 11.89 -2.42
CA GLY A 89 -4.10 12.64 -2.91
C GLY A 89 -2.84 11.77 -3.02
N THR A 90 -1.71 12.44 -3.22
CA THR A 90 -0.38 11.82 -3.28
C THR A 90 0.48 12.26 -2.11
N ASP A 91 1.50 11.49 -1.80
CA ASP A 91 2.53 11.90 -0.85
C ASP A 91 3.55 12.86 -1.50
N ASN A 92 4.51 13.33 -0.71
CA ASN A 92 5.59 14.23 -1.19
C ASN A 92 6.56 13.58 -2.20
N THR A 93 6.39 12.29 -2.49
CA THR A 93 7.16 11.55 -3.49
C THR A 93 6.31 11.17 -4.70
N GLY A 94 5.08 11.69 -4.80
CA GLY A 94 4.17 11.43 -5.92
C GLY A 94 3.44 10.08 -5.85
N ARG A 95 3.47 9.36 -4.71
CA ARG A 95 2.82 8.07 -4.57
C ARG A 95 1.39 8.22 -4.11
N ASP A 96 0.50 7.43 -4.66
CA ASP A 96 -0.91 7.45 -4.29
C ASP A 96 -1.14 6.94 -2.87
N VAL A 97 -1.74 7.79 -2.03
CA VAL A 97 -1.97 7.49 -0.61
C VAL A 97 -3.03 6.40 -0.44
N PHE A 98 -4.10 6.41 -1.25
CA PHE A 98 -5.16 5.41 -1.14
C PHE A 98 -4.67 4.01 -1.53
N ALA A 99 -3.90 3.90 -2.63
CA ALA A 99 -3.30 2.64 -3.06
C ALA A 99 -2.40 2.04 -1.95
N ARG A 100 -1.60 2.88 -1.29
CA ARG A 100 -0.73 2.46 -0.17
C ARG A 100 -1.52 2.01 1.06
N VAL A 101 -2.60 2.70 1.38
CA VAL A 101 -3.48 2.29 2.51
C VAL A 101 -4.11 0.93 2.22
N VAL A 102 -4.62 0.72 1.01
CA VAL A 102 -5.23 -0.56 0.61
C VAL A 102 -4.21 -1.70 0.64
N ASP A 103 -2.99 -1.46 0.16
CA ASP A 103 -1.92 -2.48 0.19
C ASP A 103 -1.48 -2.81 1.62
N GLY A 104 -1.28 -1.80 2.47
CA GLY A 104 -1.00 -2.00 3.89
C GLY A 104 -2.12 -2.76 4.62
N PHE A 105 -3.38 -2.47 4.28
CA PHE A 105 -4.54 -3.18 4.82
C PHE A 105 -4.54 -4.65 4.41
N LYS A 106 -4.26 -4.95 3.13
CA LYS A 106 -4.13 -6.33 2.63
C LYS A 106 -3.06 -7.12 3.39
N ILE A 107 -1.88 -6.53 3.58
CA ILE A 107 -0.78 -7.16 4.33
C ILE A 107 -1.20 -7.42 5.78
N SER A 108 -1.80 -6.43 6.44
CA SER A 108 -2.23 -6.53 7.84
C SER A 108 -3.31 -7.60 8.04
N ILE A 109 -4.30 -7.68 7.16
CA ILE A 109 -5.35 -8.70 7.23
C ILE A 109 -4.78 -10.10 6.97
N THR A 110 -3.93 -10.24 5.96
CA THR A 110 -3.30 -11.53 5.64
C THR A 110 -2.50 -12.04 6.84
N PHE A 111 -1.69 -11.17 7.43
CA PHE A 111 -0.93 -11.49 8.64
C PHE A 111 -1.85 -11.88 9.81
N ALA A 112 -2.90 -11.11 10.08
CA ALA A 112 -3.85 -11.39 11.16
C ALA A 112 -4.53 -12.74 10.98
N ILE A 113 -4.98 -13.08 9.76
CA ILE A 113 -5.61 -14.38 9.48
C ILE A 113 -4.64 -15.52 9.71
N ILE A 114 -3.42 -15.44 9.19
CA ILE A 114 -2.41 -16.48 9.35
C ILE A 114 -2.07 -16.67 10.83
N CYS A 115 -1.79 -15.58 11.56
CA CYS A 115 -1.50 -15.65 12.99
C CYS A 115 -2.66 -16.25 13.80
N THR A 116 -3.90 -15.85 13.48
CA THR A 116 -5.09 -16.38 14.13
C THR A 116 -5.24 -17.87 13.89
N LEU A 117 -5.15 -18.34 12.65
CA LEU A 117 -5.26 -19.75 12.30
C LEU A 117 -4.19 -20.59 12.99
N LEU A 118 -2.93 -20.13 12.99
CA LEU A 118 -1.85 -20.81 13.69
C LEU A 118 -2.08 -20.87 15.20
N SER A 119 -2.45 -19.74 15.82
CA SER A 119 -2.71 -19.66 17.25
C SER A 119 -3.86 -20.57 17.67
N TYR A 120 -4.98 -20.57 16.93
CA TYR A 120 -6.10 -21.47 17.23
C TYR A 120 -5.73 -22.94 17.03
N SER A 121 -5.01 -23.29 15.98
CA SER A 121 -4.58 -24.66 15.72
C SER A 121 -3.71 -25.19 16.86
N ILE A 122 -2.72 -24.44 17.28
CA ILE A 122 -1.85 -24.80 18.41
C ILE A 122 -2.63 -24.82 19.72
N GLY A 123 -3.47 -23.81 19.97
CA GLY A 123 -4.27 -23.70 21.18
C GLY A 123 -5.24 -24.84 21.37
N ILE A 124 -5.94 -25.29 20.32
CA ILE A 124 -6.85 -26.42 20.36
C ILE A 124 -6.10 -27.71 20.65
N VAL A 125 -4.95 -27.95 20.04
CA VAL A 125 -4.16 -29.17 20.28
C VAL A 125 -3.64 -29.18 21.70
N ILE A 126 -3.02 -28.10 22.18
CA ILE A 126 -2.46 -28.02 23.52
C ILE A 126 -3.61 -28.04 24.57
N GLY A 127 -4.61 -27.17 24.43
CA GLY A 127 -5.73 -27.09 25.35
C GLY A 127 -6.55 -28.37 25.39
N GLY A 128 -6.78 -29.00 24.22
CA GLY A 128 -7.47 -30.28 24.14
C GLY A 128 -6.70 -31.42 24.82
N THR A 129 -5.37 -31.48 24.63
CA THR A 129 -4.55 -32.49 25.34
C THR A 129 -4.51 -32.28 26.85
N LEU A 130 -4.34 -31.05 27.30
CA LEU A 130 -4.35 -30.71 28.72
C LEU A 130 -5.69 -31.04 29.35
N GLY A 131 -6.80 -30.67 28.71
CA GLY A 131 -8.15 -30.96 29.16
C GLY A 131 -8.48 -32.46 29.19
N TYR A 132 -8.01 -33.21 28.19
CA TYR A 132 -8.24 -34.65 28.10
C TYR A 132 -7.51 -35.45 29.20
N PHE A 133 -6.24 -35.16 29.42
CA PHE A 133 -5.45 -35.86 30.43
C PHE A 133 -5.70 -35.35 31.85
N GLY A 134 -6.04 -34.08 32.00
CA GLY A 134 -6.42 -33.43 33.25
C GLY A 134 -5.38 -33.56 34.38
N LYS A 135 -5.85 -33.33 35.62
CA LYS A 135 -5.08 -33.56 36.88
C LYS A 135 -3.65 -32.96 36.82
N LYS A 136 -2.62 -33.83 36.88
CA LYS A 136 -1.21 -33.42 36.97
C LYS A 136 -0.69 -32.84 35.70
N ILE A 137 -1.15 -33.30 34.54
CA ILE A 137 -0.71 -32.83 33.22
C ILE A 137 -1.26 -31.41 32.95
N ASP A 138 -2.52 -31.20 33.27
CA ASP A 138 -3.17 -29.90 33.20
C ASP A 138 -2.46 -28.88 34.11
N LEU A 139 -2.25 -29.25 35.40
CA LEU A 139 -1.53 -28.37 36.33
C LEU A 139 -0.12 -28.01 35.86
N PHE A 140 0.61 -28.95 35.28
CA PHE A 140 1.96 -28.71 34.75
C PHE A 140 1.91 -27.80 33.51
N GLY A 141 0.97 -28.05 32.61
CA GLY A 141 0.79 -27.22 31.42
C GLY A 141 0.41 -25.77 31.75
N VAL A 142 -0.50 -25.58 32.70
CA VAL A 142 -0.86 -24.24 33.18
C VAL A 142 0.35 -23.52 33.78
N ARG A 143 1.19 -24.21 34.56
CA ARG A 143 2.41 -23.60 35.12
C ARG A 143 3.41 -23.14 34.06
N ILE A 144 3.56 -23.93 33.01
CA ILE A 144 4.39 -23.52 31.88
C ILE A 144 3.83 -22.24 31.21
N MET A 145 2.52 -22.23 30.95
CA MET A 145 1.87 -21.06 30.37
C MET A 145 2.01 -19.80 31.24
N GLU A 146 1.88 -19.96 32.57
CA GLU A 146 2.07 -18.86 33.52
C GLU A 146 3.49 -18.29 33.46
N ILE A 147 4.52 -19.14 33.35
CA ILE A 147 5.92 -18.70 33.20
C ILE A 147 6.10 -17.85 31.95
N PHE A 148 5.58 -18.31 30.81
CA PHE A 148 5.65 -17.53 29.55
C PHE A 148 4.85 -16.24 29.61
N SER A 149 3.67 -16.26 30.25
CA SER A 149 2.83 -15.07 30.41
C SER A 149 3.41 -14.04 31.39
N ALA A 150 4.26 -14.48 32.32
CA ALA A 150 4.94 -13.59 33.26
C ALA A 150 6.08 -12.79 32.59
N MET A 151 6.54 -13.22 31.41
CA MET A 151 7.57 -12.47 30.67
C MET A 151 6.97 -11.22 30.03
N PRO A 152 7.53 -10.02 30.26
CA PRO A 152 7.05 -8.82 29.58
C PRO A 152 7.26 -8.93 28.08
N PHE A 153 6.17 -8.97 27.33
CA PHE A 153 6.19 -9.14 25.87
C PHE A 153 7.12 -8.15 25.16
N LEU A 154 7.12 -6.88 25.62
CA LEU A 154 7.98 -5.85 25.05
C LEU A 154 9.48 -6.15 25.17
N PHE A 155 9.91 -6.79 26.28
CA PHE A 155 11.31 -7.20 26.45
C PHE A 155 11.70 -8.30 25.47
N ILE A 156 10.80 -9.27 25.25
CA ILE A 156 11.05 -10.35 24.28
C ILE A 156 11.19 -9.78 22.87
N VAL A 157 10.29 -8.88 22.48
CA VAL A 157 10.35 -8.21 21.17
C VAL A 157 11.62 -7.39 21.00
N MET A 158 12.01 -6.64 22.04
CA MET A 158 13.24 -5.84 22.02
C MET A 158 14.49 -6.71 21.85
N ILE A 159 14.58 -7.83 22.56
CA ILE A 159 15.70 -8.76 22.46
C ILE A 159 15.72 -9.40 21.06
N LEU A 160 14.58 -9.87 20.56
CA LEU A 160 14.47 -10.47 19.23
C LEU A 160 14.85 -9.47 18.13
N SER A 161 14.40 -8.22 18.23
CA SER A 161 14.75 -7.18 17.25
C SER A 161 16.24 -6.84 17.21
N GLY A 162 16.97 -7.06 18.31
CA GLY A 162 18.42 -6.90 18.35
C GLY A 162 19.20 -8.02 17.62
N PHE A 163 18.59 -9.20 17.49
CA PHE A 163 19.20 -10.34 16.79
C PHE A 163 18.74 -10.49 15.35
N MET A 164 17.57 -9.99 15.02
CA MET A 164 16.95 -10.14 13.70
C MET A 164 16.97 -8.79 12.98
N GLN A 165 17.66 -8.74 11.85
CA GLN A 165 17.53 -7.56 10.99
C GLN A 165 16.10 -7.48 10.48
N PRO A 166 15.44 -6.31 10.54
CA PRO A 166 14.08 -6.16 10.04
C PRO A 166 14.07 -6.44 8.53
N ASN A 167 13.52 -7.57 8.16
CA ASN A 167 13.28 -7.93 6.78
C ASN A 167 11.76 -7.90 6.55
N ILE A 168 11.32 -7.51 5.35
CA ILE A 168 9.91 -7.35 4.98
C ILE A 168 9.10 -8.66 5.16
N PHE A 169 9.78 -9.79 5.33
CA PHE A 169 9.19 -11.11 5.57
C PHE A 169 9.13 -11.52 7.06
N LEU A 170 9.40 -10.63 7.96
CA LEU A 170 9.22 -10.76 9.41
C LEU A 170 8.38 -9.57 9.93
#